data_b09333cde136c56943e6fa783d9ee662
#
_entry.id   b09333cde136c56943e6fa783d9ee662
#
_cell.length_a   1.000
_cell.length_b   1.000
_cell.length_c   1.000
_cell.angle_alpha   90.00
_cell.angle_beta   90.00
_cell.angle_gamma   90.00
#
_symmetry.space_group_name_H-M   'P 1'
#
loop_
_entity.id
_entity.type
_entity.pdbx_description
1 polymer ?
#
loop_
_entity_poly.entity_id
_entity_poly.type
_entity_poly.pdbx_seq_one_letter_code
_entity_poly.pdbx_strand_id
1 'polypeptide(L)'
;MKAALIVTLALVTSGCGYALAGRGSFLPDYIRVVGIPPIENRSTYQQVELVLTEKIRTEFIGRGKYTVLPEASGSDAVLTGEITGISAQPVGFNENQLASRYLFTMTMRVQLTDARTNMVLWSNEALTFREESDLTSRGVTSFQGTDFIDQERSSFDRIASDVARTVVTAILEAF
;
A
#
# COMPACT_ATOMS: atom_id res chain seq x y z
N MET A 1 -35.64 7.35 -49.01
CA MET A 1 -34.48 6.49 -48.73
C MET A 1 -33.30 7.21 -48.08
N LYS A 2 -32.92 8.42 -48.50
CA LYS A 2 -31.79 9.18 -47.87
C LYS A 2 -32.04 9.60 -46.42
N ALA A 3 -33.27 9.96 -46.04
CA ALA A 3 -33.62 10.33 -44.69
C ALA A 3 -33.58 9.16 -43.70
N ALA A 4 -33.97 7.96 -44.11
CA ALA A 4 -33.90 6.75 -43.29
C ALA A 4 -32.46 6.35 -42.96
N LEU A 5 -31.53 6.53 -43.88
CA LEU A 5 -30.11 6.23 -43.70
C LEU A 5 -29.45 7.15 -42.67
N ILE A 6 -29.81 8.44 -42.62
CA ILE A 6 -29.30 9.42 -41.67
C ILE A 6 -29.79 9.13 -40.25
N VAL A 7 -31.05 8.72 -40.08
CA VAL A 7 -31.61 8.35 -38.79
C VAL A 7 -30.95 7.09 -38.24
N THR A 8 -30.65 6.11 -39.07
CA THR A 8 -29.98 4.87 -38.65
C THR A 8 -28.52 5.15 -38.22
N LEU A 9 -27.84 6.05 -38.93
CA LEU A 9 -26.46 6.43 -38.56
C LEU A 9 -26.39 7.20 -37.25
N ALA A 10 -27.40 8.02 -36.94
CA ALA A 10 -27.47 8.79 -35.66
C ALA A 10 -27.73 7.89 -34.44
N LEU A 11 -28.38 6.73 -34.58
CA LEU A 11 -28.64 5.79 -33.50
C LEU A 11 -27.42 4.95 -33.09
N VAL A 12 -26.40 4.83 -33.95
CA VAL A 12 -25.21 4.01 -33.67
C VAL A 12 -24.16 4.76 -32.85
N THR A 13 -24.24 6.08 -32.74
CA THR A 13 -23.24 6.91 -32.02
C THR A 13 -23.51 7.11 -30.53
N SER A 14 -24.60 6.56 -29.99
CA SER A 14 -24.98 6.77 -28.56
C SER A 14 -24.51 5.67 -27.60
N GLY A 15 -23.48 4.89 -27.96
CA GLY A 15 -23.09 3.69 -27.24
C GLY A 15 -21.74 3.69 -26.51
N CYS A 16 -21.10 4.83 -26.24
CA CYS A 16 -19.93 4.86 -25.38
C CYS A 16 -20.23 5.47 -24.02
N GLY A 17 -21.03 4.76 -23.23
CA GLY A 17 -21.14 5.02 -21.80
C GLY A 17 -19.87 4.59 -21.04
N TYR A 18 -18.75 5.29 -21.22
CA TYR A 18 -17.64 5.18 -20.30
C TYR A 18 -18.03 5.87 -19.00
N ALA A 19 -18.61 5.12 -18.07
CA ALA A 19 -18.71 5.58 -16.71
C ALA A 19 -17.26 5.65 -16.18
N LEU A 20 -16.81 6.87 -15.83
CA LEU A 20 -15.57 7.07 -15.09
C LEU A 20 -15.74 6.38 -13.73
N ALA A 21 -15.36 5.10 -13.64
CA ALA A 21 -15.15 4.43 -12.37
C ALA A 21 -13.94 5.13 -11.72
N GLY A 22 -14.17 5.95 -10.71
CA GLY A 22 -13.05 6.62 -10.04
C GLY A 22 -13.37 7.85 -9.21
N ARG A 23 -14.64 8.17 -8.99
CA ARG A 23 -15.08 9.22 -8.04
C ARG A 23 -16.03 8.66 -6.97
N GLY A 24 -15.82 7.38 -6.60
CA GLY A 24 -16.47 6.81 -5.44
C GLY A 24 -15.86 7.38 -4.15
N SER A 25 -16.68 7.74 -3.22
CA SER A 25 -16.28 7.88 -1.84
C SER A 25 -16.11 6.48 -1.31
N PHE A 26 -14.88 6.05 -1.13
CA PHE A 26 -14.52 4.66 -0.87
C PHE A 26 -14.94 4.20 0.54
N LEU A 27 -14.92 5.08 1.51
CA LEU A 27 -15.43 4.79 2.84
C LEU A 27 -16.78 5.47 3.04
N PRO A 28 -17.67 4.93 3.92
CA PRO A 28 -18.91 5.57 4.28
C PRO A 28 -18.72 7.05 4.62
N ASP A 29 -19.64 7.92 4.20
CA ASP A 29 -19.53 9.38 4.31
C ASP A 29 -19.34 9.92 5.75
N TYR A 30 -19.69 9.11 6.74
CA TYR A 30 -19.51 9.47 8.14
C TYR A 30 -18.07 9.25 8.63
N ILE A 31 -17.24 8.48 7.91
CA ILE A 31 -15.84 8.28 8.24
C ILE A 31 -15.03 9.45 7.69
N ARG A 32 -14.62 10.33 8.56
CA ARG A 32 -13.79 11.49 8.25
C ARG A 32 -12.45 11.46 8.95
N VAL A 33 -12.40 10.80 10.10
CA VAL A 33 -11.21 10.67 10.93
C VAL A 33 -10.77 9.22 10.98
N VAL A 34 -9.55 8.93 10.52
CA VAL A 34 -8.96 7.59 10.53
C VAL A 34 -7.83 7.55 11.55
N GLY A 35 -7.96 6.70 12.55
CA GLY A 35 -6.91 6.41 13.51
C GLY A 35 -5.94 5.38 12.93
N ILE A 36 -4.65 5.68 12.93
CA ILE A 36 -3.61 4.77 12.45
C ILE A 36 -2.56 4.65 13.56
N PRO A 37 -2.75 3.76 14.54
CA PRO A 37 -1.73 3.46 15.54
C PRO A 37 -0.49 2.85 14.87
N PRO A 38 0.66 2.80 15.58
CA PRO A 38 1.84 2.12 15.06
C PRO A 38 1.54 0.69 14.64
N ILE A 39 2.02 0.32 13.45
CA ILE A 39 1.90 -1.05 12.92
C ILE A 39 2.76 -1.98 13.77
N GLU A 40 2.23 -3.16 14.10
CA GLU A 40 2.98 -4.19 14.78
C GLU A 40 4.00 -4.85 13.86
N ASN A 41 5.15 -5.22 14.40
CA ASN A 41 6.20 -5.88 13.64
C ASN A 41 6.61 -7.19 14.31
N ARG A 42 6.35 -8.31 13.62
CA ARG A 42 6.79 -9.65 14.02
C ARG A 42 7.95 -10.17 13.19
N SER A 43 8.50 -9.34 12.31
CA SER A 43 9.68 -9.72 11.54
C SER A 43 10.97 -9.54 12.36
N THR A 44 12.07 -10.04 11.82
CA THR A 44 13.39 -9.84 12.41
C THR A 44 14.01 -8.47 12.09
N TYR A 45 13.36 -7.69 11.21
CA TYR A 45 13.81 -6.35 10.80
C TYR A 45 13.19 -5.29 11.70
N GLN A 46 14.02 -4.59 12.45
CA GLN A 46 13.55 -3.57 13.39
C GLN A 46 13.35 -2.21 12.73
N GLN A 47 12.50 -1.36 13.32
CA GLN A 47 12.18 0.00 12.87
C GLN A 47 11.43 0.12 11.54
N VAL A 48 11.19 -0.99 10.84
CA VAL A 48 10.42 -1.03 9.59
C VAL A 48 9.00 -0.54 9.81
N GLU A 49 8.41 -0.93 10.94
CA GLU A 49 7.06 -0.55 11.36
C GLU A 49 6.90 0.97 11.50
N LEU A 50 7.91 1.67 11.98
CA LEU A 50 7.86 3.12 12.17
C LEU A 50 7.78 3.84 10.82
N VAL A 51 8.68 3.49 9.90
CA VAL A 51 8.73 4.09 8.56
C VAL A 51 7.43 3.78 7.81
N LEU A 52 6.99 2.52 7.83
CA LEU A 52 5.78 2.11 7.13
C LEU A 52 4.53 2.79 7.70
N THR A 53 4.41 2.91 9.02
CA THR A 53 3.32 3.62 9.68
C THR A 53 3.22 5.07 9.18
N GLU A 54 4.34 5.79 9.17
CA GLU A 54 4.39 7.17 8.70
C GLU A 54 4.06 7.30 7.21
N LYS A 55 4.51 6.37 6.37
CA LYS A 55 4.15 6.36 4.95
C LYS A 55 2.66 6.12 4.72
N ILE A 56 2.06 5.20 5.46
CA ILE A 56 0.61 4.93 5.37
C ILE A 56 -0.19 6.16 5.83
N ARG A 57 0.19 6.80 6.93
CA ARG A 57 -0.44 8.05 7.41
C ARG A 57 -0.34 9.14 6.33
N THR A 58 0.84 9.35 5.78
CA THR A 58 1.09 10.34 4.72
C THR A 58 0.24 10.07 3.48
N GLU A 59 0.15 8.81 3.06
CA GLU A 59 -0.65 8.43 1.89
C GLU A 59 -2.15 8.68 2.12
N PHE A 60 -2.70 8.36 3.31
CA PHE A 60 -4.08 8.69 3.66
C PHE A 60 -4.35 10.20 3.65
N ILE A 61 -3.45 11.00 4.23
CA ILE A 61 -3.53 12.46 4.22
C ILE A 61 -3.50 12.97 2.77
N GLY A 62 -2.65 12.41 1.92
CA GLY A 62 -2.49 12.77 0.52
C GLY A 62 -3.76 12.55 -0.32
N ARG A 63 -4.67 11.68 0.11
CA ARG A 63 -5.99 11.50 -0.53
C ARG A 63 -6.95 12.67 -0.29
N GLY A 64 -6.62 13.55 0.64
CA GLY A 64 -7.31 14.84 0.85
C GLY A 64 -8.71 14.78 1.44
N LYS A 65 -9.21 13.60 1.83
CA LYS A 65 -10.57 13.42 2.37
C LYS A 65 -10.62 13.11 3.86
N TYR A 66 -9.50 12.63 4.42
CA TYR A 66 -9.47 12.10 5.78
C TYR A 66 -8.51 12.89 6.65
N THR A 67 -8.92 13.11 7.91
CA THR A 67 -8.02 13.51 8.97
C THR A 67 -7.41 12.26 9.56
N VAL A 68 -6.09 12.22 9.74
CA VAL A 68 -5.38 11.06 10.29
C VAL A 68 -4.93 11.36 11.71
N LEU A 69 -5.26 10.45 12.64
CA LEU A 69 -4.79 10.48 14.02
C LEU A 69 -3.75 9.37 14.24
N PRO A 70 -2.74 9.63 15.09
CA PRO A 70 -1.71 8.62 15.40
C PRO A 70 -2.20 7.52 16.36
N GLU A 71 -3.43 7.61 16.84
CA GLU A 71 -4.04 6.72 17.82
C GLU A 71 -5.49 6.37 17.42
N ALA A 72 -6.03 5.33 18.03
CA ALA A 72 -7.40 4.90 17.77
C ALA A 72 -8.44 5.83 18.40
N SER A 73 -8.09 6.52 19.49
CA SER A 73 -8.99 7.37 20.26
C SER A 73 -9.45 8.57 19.42
N GLY A 74 -10.76 8.82 19.40
CA GLY A 74 -11.35 9.96 18.68
C GLY A 74 -11.47 9.80 17.16
N SER A 75 -11.21 8.60 16.63
CA SER A 75 -11.37 8.31 15.21
C SER A 75 -12.75 7.68 14.90
N ASP A 76 -13.21 7.83 13.65
CA ASP A 76 -14.41 7.17 13.14
C ASP A 76 -14.11 5.73 12.68
N ALA A 77 -12.90 5.50 12.18
CA ALA A 77 -12.40 4.18 11.81
C ALA A 77 -10.93 4.03 12.24
N VAL A 78 -10.54 2.79 12.53
CA VAL A 78 -9.16 2.46 12.95
C VAL A 78 -8.54 1.50 11.96
N LEU A 79 -7.39 1.89 11.41
CA LEU A 79 -6.54 1.03 10.61
C LEU A 79 -5.49 0.39 11.51
N THR A 80 -5.54 -0.93 11.62
CA THR A 80 -4.51 -1.72 12.30
C THR A 80 -3.73 -2.54 11.29
N GLY A 81 -2.45 -2.76 11.53
CA GLY A 81 -1.59 -3.55 10.69
C GLY A 81 -0.56 -4.35 11.48
N GLU A 82 -0.16 -5.47 10.92
CA GLU A 82 0.87 -6.35 11.48
C GLU A 82 1.77 -6.84 10.35
N ILE A 83 3.06 -6.57 10.43
CA ILE A 83 4.06 -7.17 9.54
C ILE A 83 4.32 -8.59 10.04
N THR A 84 3.86 -9.58 9.29
CA THR A 84 3.98 -11.00 9.66
C THR A 84 5.28 -11.63 9.20
N GLY A 85 5.94 -11.05 8.19
CA GLY A 85 7.21 -11.53 7.70
C GLY A 85 7.86 -10.60 6.70
N ILE A 86 9.18 -10.60 6.72
CA ILE A 86 10.04 -9.94 5.73
C ILE A 86 11.14 -10.92 5.34
N SER A 87 11.43 -11.01 4.06
CA SER A 87 12.56 -11.76 3.54
C SER A 87 13.25 -11.02 2.41
N ALA A 88 14.56 -11.19 2.29
CA ALA A 88 15.37 -10.72 1.17
C ALA A 88 16.16 -11.90 0.61
N GLN A 89 15.94 -12.23 -0.66
CA GLN A 89 16.57 -13.37 -1.32
C GLN A 89 17.39 -12.90 -2.51
N PRO A 90 18.64 -13.37 -2.68
CA PRO A 90 19.44 -13.04 -3.86
C PRO A 90 18.80 -13.67 -5.11
N VAL A 91 18.58 -12.85 -6.15
CA VAL A 91 18.00 -13.28 -7.44
C VAL A 91 18.91 -12.93 -8.62
N GLY A 92 20.02 -12.23 -8.38
CA GLY A 92 21.01 -11.91 -9.39
C GLY A 92 22.42 -11.89 -8.80
N PHE A 93 23.41 -12.26 -9.62
CA PHE A 93 24.80 -12.29 -9.24
C PHE A 93 25.64 -11.52 -10.27
N ASN A 94 26.72 -10.90 -9.82
CA ASN A 94 27.70 -10.23 -10.70
C ASN A 94 28.75 -11.22 -11.22
N GLU A 95 29.67 -10.71 -12.03
CA GLU A 95 30.77 -11.51 -12.62
C GLU A 95 31.67 -12.20 -11.57
N ASN A 96 31.71 -11.66 -10.35
CA ASN A 96 32.47 -12.21 -9.23
C ASN A 96 31.63 -13.17 -8.37
N GLN A 97 30.47 -13.61 -8.84
CA GLN A 97 29.52 -14.47 -8.12
C GLN A 97 29.02 -13.88 -6.79
N LEU A 98 29.11 -12.55 -6.63
CA LEU A 98 28.53 -11.86 -5.50
C LEU A 98 27.08 -11.46 -5.84
N ALA A 99 26.18 -11.61 -4.88
CA ALA A 99 24.79 -11.22 -5.05
C ALA A 99 24.71 -9.72 -5.36
N SER A 100 24.09 -9.38 -6.49
CA SER A 100 23.94 -8.01 -6.98
C SER A 100 22.49 -7.55 -7.01
N ARG A 101 21.54 -8.48 -6.97
CA ARG A 101 20.11 -8.21 -6.98
C ARG A 101 19.39 -9.08 -5.99
N TYR A 102 18.45 -8.47 -5.26
CA TYR A 102 17.67 -9.16 -4.24
C TYR A 102 16.19 -8.97 -4.49
N LEU A 103 15.41 -10.01 -4.26
CA LEU A 103 13.97 -9.96 -4.16
C LEU A 103 13.60 -9.74 -2.70
N PHE A 104 13.08 -8.56 -2.42
CA PHE A 104 12.48 -8.23 -1.14
C PHE A 104 11.00 -8.67 -1.13
N THR A 105 10.59 -9.37 -0.10
CA THR A 105 9.19 -9.76 0.09
C THR A 105 8.76 -9.36 1.50
N MET A 106 7.68 -8.59 1.59
CA MET A 106 7.01 -8.26 2.84
C MET A 106 5.61 -8.83 2.83
N THR A 107 5.21 -9.49 3.90
CA THR A 107 3.84 -9.96 4.11
C THR A 107 3.28 -9.28 5.34
N MET A 108 2.07 -8.77 5.24
CA MET A 108 1.40 -8.09 6.32
C MET A 108 -0.08 -8.42 6.37
N ARG A 109 -0.65 -8.35 7.57
CA ARG A 109 -2.08 -8.33 7.82
C ARG A 109 -2.52 -6.91 8.04
N VAL A 110 -3.61 -6.51 7.42
CA VAL A 110 -4.15 -5.15 7.55
C VAL A 110 -5.66 -5.23 7.73
N GLN A 111 -6.20 -4.43 8.62
CA GLN A 111 -7.62 -4.38 8.91
C GLN A 111 -8.07 -2.95 9.16
N LEU A 112 -9.18 -2.55 8.55
CA LEU A 112 -9.89 -1.31 8.84
C LEU A 112 -11.18 -1.64 9.56
N THR A 113 -11.39 -1.07 10.73
CA THR A 113 -12.54 -1.32 11.60
C THR A 113 -13.29 -0.01 11.88
N ASP A 114 -14.61 -0.02 11.81
CA ASP A 114 -15.46 1.08 12.27
C ASP A 114 -15.35 1.22 13.79
N ALA A 115 -14.93 2.39 14.27
CA ALA A 115 -14.68 2.61 15.70
C ALA A 115 -15.97 2.64 16.55
N ARG A 116 -17.15 2.87 15.92
CA ARG A 116 -18.43 2.95 16.63
C ARG A 116 -19.10 1.62 16.78
N THR A 117 -19.01 0.78 15.75
CA THR A 117 -19.71 -0.51 15.69
C THR A 117 -18.80 -1.71 15.93
N ASN A 118 -17.48 -1.50 15.91
CA ASN A 118 -16.44 -2.52 15.88
C ASN A 118 -16.57 -3.53 14.71
N MET A 119 -17.27 -3.12 13.65
CA MET A 119 -17.38 -3.94 12.44
C MET A 119 -16.14 -3.79 11.59
N VAL A 120 -15.65 -4.90 11.07
CA VAL A 120 -14.57 -4.88 10.08
C VAL A 120 -15.14 -4.36 8.77
N LEU A 121 -14.62 -3.22 8.32
CA LEU A 121 -15.00 -2.61 7.05
C LEU A 121 -14.20 -3.22 5.89
N TRP A 122 -12.92 -3.51 6.14
CA TRP A 122 -12.03 -4.13 5.17
C TRP A 122 -10.91 -4.88 5.90
N SER A 123 -10.49 -6.01 5.35
CA SER A 123 -9.32 -6.74 5.85
C SER A 123 -8.60 -7.48 4.73
N ASN A 124 -7.29 -7.60 4.88
CA ASN A 124 -6.46 -8.50 4.10
C ASN A 124 -5.49 -9.22 5.04
N GLU A 125 -5.64 -10.54 5.15
CA GLU A 125 -4.88 -11.37 6.09
C GLU A 125 -3.46 -11.68 5.63
N ALA A 126 -3.15 -11.51 4.33
CA ALA A 126 -1.87 -11.88 3.74
C ALA A 126 -1.50 -10.99 2.55
N LEU A 127 -1.59 -9.66 2.75
CA LEU A 127 -1.14 -8.71 1.74
C LEU A 127 0.37 -8.88 1.55
N THR A 128 0.75 -9.28 0.34
CA THR A 128 2.15 -9.54 0.01
C THR A 128 2.65 -8.53 -0.99
N PHE A 129 3.73 -7.88 -0.63
CA PHE A 129 4.47 -6.96 -1.49
C PHE A 129 5.80 -7.59 -1.89
N ARG A 130 6.19 -7.44 -3.16
CA ARG A 130 7.45 -7.95 -3.70
C ARG A 130 8.10 -6.89 -4.56
N GLU A 131 9.38 -6.64 -4.33
CA GLU A 131 10.18 -5.72 -5.13
C GLU A 131 11.60 -6.26 -5.31
N GLU A 132 12.12 -6.11 -6.53
CA GLU A 132 13.53 -6.36 -6.81
C GLU A 132 14.33 -5.08 -6.59
N SER A 133 15.41 -5.18 -5.85
CA SER A 133 16.35 -4.08 -5.61
C SER A 133 17.75 -4.47 -6.01
N ASP A 134 18.40 -3.61 -6.80
CA ASP A 134 19.82 -3.77 -7.14
C ASP A 134 20.69 -3.24 -5.99
N LEU A 135 21.44 -4.12 -5.38
CA LEU A 135 22.41 -3.79 -4.34
C LEU A 135 23.81 -3.70 -4.94
N THR A 136 23.91 -2.94 -5.99
CA THR A 136 25.16 -2.81 -6.76
C THR A 136 26.15 -1.93 -6.07
N SER A 137 26.63 -2.06 -5.08
CA SER A 137 27.79 -1.28 -4.68
C SER A 137 27.87 -0.94 -3.21
N ARG A 138 28.47 -1.72 -2.51
CA ARG A 138 29.34 -1.34 -1.37
C ARG A 138 29.44 -2.48 -0.36
N GLY A 139 29.73 -3.71 -0.86
CA GLY A 139 30.31 -4.72 0.02
C GLY A 139 29.41 -5.24 1.16
N VAL A 140 28.08 -5.19 1.00
CA VAL A 140 27.17 -5.82 1.96
C VAL A 140 27.28 -7.31 1.82
N THR A 141 27.94 -7.94 2.77
CA THR A 141 28.18 -9.39 2.78
C THR A 141 27.11 -10.18 3.54
N SER A 142 26.20 -9.50 4.23
CA SER A 142 25.09 -10.16 4.94
C SER A 142 23.94 -9.20 5.27
N PHE A 143 22.70 -9.66 5.06
CA PHE A 143 21.48 -9.01 5.56
C PHE A 143 21.20 -9.49 6.98
N GLN A 144 21.89 -8.96 7.96
CA GLN A 144 21.57 -9.25 9.36
C GLN A 144 21.40 -7.95 10.15
N GLY A 145 20.21 -7.75 10.69
CA GLY A 145 19.94 -6.77 11.72
C GLY A 145 19.92 -5.30 11.25
N THR A 146 20.50 -4.43 12.03
CA THR A 146 20.49 -2.98 11.88
C THR A 146 21.21 -2.46 10.63
N ASP A 147 22.13 -3.22 10.07
CA ASP A 147 22.94 -2.80 8.91
C ASP A 147 22.10 -2.60 7.64
N PHE A 148 20.98 -3.32 7.51
CA PHE A 148 20.05 -3.17 6.40
C PHE A 148 19.40 -1.79 6.37
N ILE A 149 19.05 -1.24 7.53
CA ILE A 149 18.33 0.04 7.64
C ILE A 149 19.26 1.22 7.44
N ASP A 150 20.49 1.14 7.92
CA ASP A 150 21.42 2.27 7.85
C ASP A 150 22.05 2.44 6.47
N GLN A 151 22.26 1.38 5.73
CA GLN A 151 22.91 1.42 4.42
C GLN A 151 21.95 1.60 3.23
N GLU A 152 20.68 1.28 3.42
CA GLU A 152 19.65 1.32 2.36
C GLU A 152 18.39 2.12 2.71
N ARG A 153 18.51 3.10 3.57
CA ARG A 153 17.37 3.97 3.93
C ARG A 153 16.59 4.48 2.72
N SER A 154 17.26 4.82 1.63
CA SER A 154 16.60 5.32 0.42
C SER A 154 15.81 4.24 -0.32
N SER A 155 16.33 3.02 -0.41
CA SER A 155 15.63 1.90 -1.03
C SER A 155 14.45 1.45 -0.17
N PHE A 156 14.66 1.37 1.13
CA PHE A 156 13.58 1.00 2.06
C PHE A 156 12.48 2.07 2.11
N ASP A 157 12.84 3.35 2.10
CA ASP A 157 11.87 4.46 2.07
C ASP A 157 10.97 4.39 0.83
N ARG A 158 11.55 4.04 -0.33
CA ARG A 158 10.81 3.82 -1.57
C ARG A 158 9.87 2.63 -1.47
N ILE A 159 10.37 1.47 -1.00
CA ILE A 159 9.58 0.27 -0.79
C ILE A 159 8.41 0.55 0.18
N ALA A 160 8.68 1.20 1.30
CA ALA A 160 7.65 1.56 2.26
C ALA A 160 6.59 2.50 1.68
N SER A 161 7.00 3.42 0.79
CA SER A 161 6.06 4.32 0.08
C SER A 161 5.17 3.55 -0.89
N ASP A 162 5.71 2.57 -1.61
CA ASP A 162 4.94 1.76 -2.56
C ASP A 162 4.01 0.77 -1.83
N VAL A 163 4.46 0.19 -0.72
CA VAL A 163 3.60 -0.61 0.18
C VAL A 163 2.46 0.23 0.72
N ALA A 164 2.74 1.44 1.23
CA ALA A 164 1.73 2.35 1.77
C ALA A 164 0.70 2.72 0.71
N ARG A 165 1.13 3.05 -0.51
CA ARG A 165 0.24 3.33 -1.63
C ARG A 165 -0.64 2.14 -1.96
N THR A 166 -0.07 0.94 -2.01
CA THR A 166 -0.81 -0.30 -2.30
C THR A 166 -1.86 -0.57 -1.23
N VAL A 167 -1.51 -0.44 0.06
CA VAL A 167 -2.43 -0.64 1.19
C VAL A 167 -3.59 0.36 1.12
N VAL A 168 -3.28 1.64 1.00
CA VAL A 168 -4.31 2.70 0.99
C VAL A 168 -5.21 2.58 -0.23
N THR A 169 -4.64 2.29 -1.40
CA THR A 169 -5.41 2.06 -2.63
C THR A 169 -6.33 0.85 -2.48
N ALA A 170 -5.83 -0.28 -1.98
CA ALA A 170 -6.62 -1.49 -1.78
C ALA A 170 -7.79 -1.26 -0.81
N ILE A 171 -7.60 -0.45 0.24
CA ILE A 171 -8.67 -0.08 1.17
C ILE A 171 -9.69 0.82 0.47
N LEU A 172 -9.23 1.86 -0.21
CA LEU A 172 -10.11 2.86 -0.80
C LEU A 172 -10.84 2.39 -2.06
N GLU A 173 -10.35 1.39 -2.76
CA GLU A 173 -10.99 0.79 -3.95
C GLU A 173 -11.93 -0.39 -3.62
N ALA A 174 -11.99 -0.80 -2.36
CA ALA A 174 -12.83 -1.91 -1.93
C ALA A 174 -14.31 -1.54 -1.75
N PHE A 175 -14.64 -0.25 -1.82
CA PHE A 175 -15.97 0.31 -1.66
C PHE A 175 -16.37 1.06 -2.94
#